data_05799d207103223957bdd085464b598d
#
_entry.id   05799d207103223957bdd085464b598d
#
_cell.length_a   1.000
_cell.length_b   1.000
_cell.length_c   1.000
_cell.angle_alpha   90.00
_cell.angle_beta   90.00
_cell.angle_gamma   90.00
#
_symmetry.space_group_name_H-M   'P 1'
#
loop_
_entity.id
_entity.type
_entity.pdbx_description
1 polymer ?
#
loop_
_entity_poly.entity_id
_entity_poly.type
_entity_poly.pdbx_seq_one_letter_code
_entity_poly.pdbx_strand_id
1 'polypeptide(L)'
;MTNNDEDKIRKAFASKDWNDIKASDSWQIFKIMSEFVEGFEKMSRIGPCVSIFGSARTKPTSPYYKLAEEIAFKLTREGYGVITGGGPGIMEAANKGAKAGGGKSVGLNIVLPFEQSSNPFVDNDKNINFDYFFVRKTIFLKYSQGFIAMPGGFGTLDELFESITLIQTNKVAHFPIVLVGKKYWEGLIGWVKQTMLLEEHNISEKDLELFHIVDEADEAVAIITEFYSKYLLKPNF
;
A
#
# COMPACT_ATOMS: atom_id res chain seq x y z
N MET A 1 -20.82 -11.50 -6.09
CA MET A 1 -20.30 -11.76 -7.46
C MET A 1 -21.48 -12.18 -8.30
N THR A 2 -21.64 -11.60 -9.49
CA THR A 2 -22.68 -12.05 -10.43
C THR A 2 -22.14 -13.23 -11.25
N ASN A 3 -23.01 -14.11 -11.81
CA ASN A 3 -22.61 -15.19 -12.72
C ASN A 3 -21.71 -14.69 -13.88
N ASN A 4 -21.89 -13.45 -14.30
CA ASN A 4 -21.09 -12.81 -15.34
C ASN A 4 -19.64 -12.52 -14.90
N ASP A 5 -19.40 -12.31 -13.61
CA ASP A 5 -18.06 -12.05 -13.08
C ASP A 5 -17.27 -13.37 -12.95
N GLU A 6 -17.93 -14.46 -12.60
CA GLU A 6 -17.33 -15.81 -12.57
C GLU A 6 -16.94 -16.30 -13.97
N ASP A 7 -17.77 -16.02 -14.98
CA ASP A 7 -17.45 -16.38 -16.37
C ASP A 7 -16.28 -15.55 -16.94
N LYS A 8 -16.16 -14.27 -16.57
CA LYS A 8 -15.02 -13.44 -16.94
C LYS A 8 -13.73 -13.95 -16.29
N ILE A 9 -13.80 -14.33 -15.01
CA ILE A 9 -12.67 -14.93 -14.29
C ILE A 9 -12.27 -16.26 -14.91
N ARG A 10 -13.22 -17.16 -15.21
CA ARG A 10 -12.95 -18.42 -15.90
C ARG A 10 -12.28 -18.23 -17.26
N LYS A 11 -12.73 -17.23 -18.04
CA LYS A 11 -12.11 -16.93 -19.35
C LYS A 11 -10.69 -16.34 -19.20
N ALA A 12 -10.44 -15.54 -18.17
CA ALA A 12 -9.11 -15.01 -17.88
C ALA A 12 -8.11 -16.11 -17.48
N PHE A 13 -8.59 -17.21 -16.89
CA PHE A 13 -7.78 -18.38 -16.48
C PHE A 13 -8.00 -19.61 -17.37
N ALA A 14 -8.64 -19.47 -18.56
CA ALA A 14 -8.75 -20.58 -19.51
C ALA A 14 -7.33 -21.05 -19.90
N SER A 15 -7.10 -22.36 -19.73
CA SER A 15 -5.80 -22.99 -19.98
C SER A 15 -5.36 -22.75 -21.41
N LYS A 16 -4.25 -22.05 -21.60
CA LYS A 16 -3.49 -22.05 -22.85
C LYS A 16 -2.73 -23.36 -22.94
N ASP A 17 -2.57 -23.89 -24.16
CA ASP A 17 -1.75 -25.07 -24.39
C ASP A 17 -0.31 -24.74 -23.94
N TRP A 18 0.38 -25.73 -23.30
CA TRP A 18 1.73 -25.55 -22.75
C TRP A 18 2.75 -25.05 -23.79
N ASN A 19 2.51 -25.34 -25.07
CA ASN A 19 3.36 -24.87 -26.17
C ASN A 19 3.11 -23.40 -26.54
N ASP A 20 1.90 -22.87 -26.32
CA ASP A 20 1.58 -21.46 -26.52
C ASP A 20 2.18 -20.56 -25.44
N ILE A 21 2.44 -21.13 -24.25
CA ILE A 21 3.02 -20.43 -23.10
C ILE A 21 4.44 -19.94 -23.42
N LYS A 22 5.27 -20.78 -24.06
CA LYS A 22 6.68 -20.44 -24.38
C LYS A 22 6.83 -19.23 -25.28
N ALA A 23 5.96 -19.04 -26.26
CA ALA A 23 6.00 -17.87 -27.13
C ALA A 23 5.48 -16.59 -26.43
N SER A 24 4.59 -16.75 -25.43
CA SER A 24 4.03 -15.63 -24.67
C SER A 24 4.94 -15.13 -23.56
N ASP A 25 5.82 -16.00 -23.01
CA ASP A 25 6.67 -15.66 -21.86
C ASP A 25 7.66 -14.53 -22.16
N SER A 26 8.27 -14.53 -23.35
CA SER A 26 9.19 -13.47 -23.76
C SER A 26 8.48 -12.10 -23.83
N TRP A 27 7.26 -12.07 -24.39
CA TRP A 27 6.46 -10.86 -24.45
C TRP A 27 5.99 -10.41 -23.06
N GLN A 28 5.69 -11.37 -22.18
CA GLN A 28 5.33 -11.09 -20.80
C GLN A 28 6.49 -10.41 -20.04
N ILE A 29 7.74 -10.87 -20.24
CA ILE A 29 8.92 -10.23 -19.63
C ILE A 29 9.04 -8.78 -20.10
N PHE A 30 8.89 -8.49 -21.40
CA PHE A 30 8.93 -7.12 -21.91
C PHE A 30 7.82 -6.25 -21.29
N LYS A 31 6.61 -6.79 -21.10
CA LYS A 31 5.51 -6.08 -20.46
C LYS A 31 5.82 -5.76 -19.00
N ILE A 32 6.36 -6.73 -18.26
CA ILE A 32 6.81 -6.53 -16.86
C ILE A 32 7.88 -5.43 -16.79
N MET A 33 8.89 -5.49 -17.67
CA MET A 33 9.92 -4.46 -17.75
C MET A 33 9.34 -3.08 -18.07
N SER A 34 8.39 -3.00 -18.98
CA SER A 34 7.71 -1.76 -19.35
C SER A 34 6.99 -1.12 -18.15
N GLU A 35 6.30 -1.93 -17.35
CA GLU A 35 5.62 -1.43 -16.14
C GLU A 35 6.62 -0.93 -15.08
N PHE A 36 7.77 -1.60 -14.91
CA PHE A 36 8.83 -1.08 -14.04
C PHE A 36 9.37 0.26 -14.53
N VAL A 37 9.69 0.36 -15.81
CA VAL A 37 10.21 1.61 -16.40
C VAL A 37 9.21 2.74 -16.22
N GLU A 38 7.94 2.52 -16.56
CA GLU A 38 6.88 3.54 -16.41
C GLU A 38 6.70 3.95 -14.95
N GLY A 39 6.63 2.97 -14.05
CA GLY A 39 6.47 3.20 -12.62
C GLY A 39 7.63 4.00 -12.03
N PHE A 40 8.87 3.64 -12.35
CA PHE A 40 10.05 4.37 -11.89
C PHE A 40 10.13 5.78 -12.47
N GLU A 41 9.86 5.94 -13.76
CA GLU A 41 9.88 7.25 -14.41
C GLU A 41 8.88 8.21 -13.79
N LYS A 42 7.63 7.77 -13.63
CA LYS A 42 6.57 8.61 -13.06
C LYS A 42 6.83 8.93 -11.58
N MET A 43 7.15 7.92 -10.78
CA MET A 43 7.32 8.09 -9.33
C MET A 43 8.57 8.90 -8.97
N SER A 44 9.66 8.80 -9.73
CA SER A 44 10.89 9.58 -9.48
C SER A 44 10.68 11.10 -9.51
N ARG A 45 9.62 11.57 -10.19
CA ARG A 45 9.28 12.98 -10.33
C ARG A 45 8.30 13.49 -9.26
N ILE A 46 7.72 12.57 -8.47
CA ILE A 46 6.67 12.92 -7.50
C ILE A 46 7.26 13.47 -6.20
N GLY A 47 8.39 12.93 -5.74
CA GLY A 47 9.02 13.28 -4.46
C GLY A 47 8.49 12.46 -3.28
N PRO A 48 8.76 12.89 -2.03
CA PRO A 48 8.46 12.08 -0.85
C PRO A 48 6.96 11.87 -0.67
N CYS A 49 6.56 10.61 -0.46
CA CYS A 49 5.18 10.20 -0.25
C CYS A 49 5.07 9.19 0.89
N VAL A 50 3.90 9.12 1.52
CA VAL A 50 3.53 8.08 2.49
C VAL A 50 2.42 7.22 1.88
N SER A 51 2.55 5.91 1.98
CA SER A 51 1.54 4.98 1.51
C SER A 51 0.50 4.69 2.58
N ILE A 52 -0.78 4.74 2.19
CA ILE A 52 -1.91 4.43 3.06
C ILE A 52 -2.68 3.25 2.47
N PHE A 53 -2.75 2.17 3.26
CA PHE A 53 -3.47 0.94 2.91
C PHE A 53 -4.66 0.73 3.82
N GLY A 54 -5.70 0.08 3.32
CA GLY A 54 -6.88 -0.27 4.09
C GLY A 54 -7.99 -0.85 3.22
N SER A 55 -9.13 -1.13 3.84
CA SER A 55 -10.25 -1.79 3.17
C SER A 55 -10.88 -0.91 2.08
N ALA A 56 -11.02 -1.47 0.87
CA ALA A 56 -11.82 -0.89 -0.21
C ALA A 56 -13.34 -0.86 0.10
N ARG A 57 -13.78 -1.56 1.14
CA ARG A 57 -15.20 -1.69 1.53
C ARG A 57 -15.60 -0.73 2.65
N THR A 58 -14.67 0.07 3.18
CA THR A 58 -14.96 1.05 4.23
C THR A 58 -15.86 2.15 3.70
N LYS A 59 -17.01 2.34 4.33
CA LYS A 59 -17.99 3.36 3.92
C LYS A 59 -17.55 4.76 4.38
N PRO A 60 -17.94 5.84 3.66
CA PRO A 60 -17.64 7.22 4.05
C PRO A 60 -18.15 7.64 5.44
N THR A 61 -19.15 6.94 5.95
CA THR A 61 -19.70 7.16 7.31
C THR A 61 -18.85 6.53 8.42
N SER A 62 -17.88 5.66 8.07
CA SER A 62 -17.02 4.99 9.03
C SER A 62 -16.07 5.96 9.72
N PRO A 63 -15.81 5.82 11.03
CA PRO A 63 -14.76 6.56 11.72
C PRO A 63 -13.39 6.39 11.06
N TYR A 64 -13.06 5.18 10.60
CA TYR A 64 -11.79 4.90 9.94
C TYR A 64 -11.64 5.60 8.58
N TYR A 65 -12.74 5.82 7.84
CA TYR A 65 -12.70 6.63 6.61
C TYR A 65 -12.30 8.07 6.94
N LYS A 66 -12.96 8.68 7.92
CA LYS A 66 -12.67 10.06 8.35
C LYS A 66 -11.25 10.18 8.90
N LEU A 67 -10.81 9.20 9.67
CA LEU A 67 -9.45 9.18 10.23
C LEU A 67 -8.39 9.06 9.11
N ALA A 68 -8.61 8.22 8.10
CA ALA A 68 -7.70 8.12 6.96
C ALA A 68 -7.65 9.42 6.13
N GLU A 69 -8.79 10.10 5.94
CA GLU A 69 -8.87 11.42 5.30
C GLU A 69 -8.08 12.46 6.11
N GLU A 70 -8.24 12.48 7.44
CA GLU A 70 -7.53 13.40 8.33
C GLU A 70 -6.01 13.16 8.33
N ILE A 71 -5.57 11.91 8.45
CA ILE A 71 -4.15 11.53 8.40
C ILE A 71 -3.53 12.02 7.09
N ALA A 72 -4.16 11.74 5.96
CA ALA A 72 -3.67 12.14 4.66
C ALA A 72 -3.60 13.67 4.49
N PHE A 73 -4.61 14.38 4.99
CA PHE A 73 -4.61 15.85 5.01
C PHE A 73 -3.41 16.39 5.82
N LYS A 74 -3.19 15.87 7.02
CA LYS A 74 -2.09 16.32 7.90
C LYS A 74 -0.72 15.99 7.29
N LEU A 75 -0.54 14.78 6.70
CA LEU A 75 0.70 14.41 6.01
C LEU A 75 1.06 15.39 4.88
N THR A 76 0.06 15.84 4.13
CA THR A 76 0.32 16.80 3.05
C THR A 76 0.67 18.19 3.56
N ARG A 77 0.19 18.58 4.74
CA ARG A 77 0.61 19.81 5.40
C ARG A 77 2.07 19.76 5.89
N GLU A 78 2.57 18.54 6.15
CA GLU A 78 4.00 18.29 6.46
C GLU A 78 4.87 18.12 5.19
N GLY A 79 4.29 18.30 3.98
CA GLY A 79 5.01 18.27 2.71
C GLY A 79 5.09 16.90 2.05
N TYR A 80 4.46 15.86 2.60
CA TYR A 80 4.40 14.54 1.97
C TYR A 80 3.25 14.46 0.96
N GLY A 81 3.47 13.74 -0.15
CA GLY A 81 2.38 13.21 -0.95
C GLY A 81 1.78 11.95 -0.31
N VAL A 82 0.64 11.50 -0.84
CA VAL A 82 -0.01 10.26 -0.40
C VAL A 82 -0.13 9.30 -1.57
N ILE A 83 0.32 8.05 -1.36
CA ILE A 83 0.16 6.96 -2.31
C ILE A 83 -0.90 6.00 -1.78
N THR A 84 -1.80 5.59 -2.65
CA THR A 84 -2.78 4.54 -2.37
C THR A 84 -2.89 3.58 -3.56
N GLY A 85 -3.66 2.50 -3.41
CA GLY A 85 -4.05 1.65 -4.54
C GLY A 85 -5.09 2.27 -5.48
N GLY A 86 -5.48 3.53 -5.30
CA GLY A 86 -6.39 4.27 -6.19
C GLY A 86 -7.85 3.83 -6.15
N GLY A 87 -8.21 2.81 -5.39
CA GLY A 87 -9.57 2.27 -5.28
C GLY A 87 -10.48 3.04 -4.31
N PRO A 88 -11.67 2.49 -4.00
CA PRO A 88 -12.61 3.07 -3.06
C PRO A 88 -12.22 2.86 -1.59
N GLY A 89 -13.06 3.30 -0.66
CA GLY A 89 -12.94 3.08 0.77
C GLY A 89 -11.80 3.87 1.39
N ILE A 90 -10.90 3.22 2.11
CA ILE A 90 -9.76 3.87 2.77
C ILE A 90 -8.84 4.56 1.76
N MET A 91 -8.63 3.96 0.59
CA MET A 91 -7.81 4.54 -0.47
C MET A 91 -8.42 5.87 -0.98
N GLU A 92 -9.73 5.89 -1.20
CA GLU A 92 -10.47 7.10 -1.58
C GLU A 92 -10.38 8.17 -0.48
N ALA A 93 -10.58 7.77 0.78
CA ALA A 93 -10.48 8.69 1.92
C ALA A 93 -9.10 9.37 1.98
N ALA A 94 -8.04 8.57 1.84
CA ALA A 94 -6.67 9.07 1.86
C ALA A 94 -6.37 10.00 0.67
N ASN A 95 -6.76 9.62 -0.54
CA ASN A 95 -6.61 10.50 -1.72
C ASN A 95 -7.42 11.80 -1.59
N LYS A 96 -8.63 11.74 -1.02
CA LYS A 96 -9.46 12.91 -0.73
C LYS A 96 -8.80 13.86 0.26
N GLY A 97 -8.26 13.31 1.36
CA GLY A 97 -7.53 14.09 2.36
C GLY A 97 -6.26 14.73 1.78
N ALA A 98 -5.50 13.99 0.97
CA ALA A 98 -4.33 14.51 0.29
C ALA A 98 -4.66 15.70 -0.63
N LYS A 99 -5.70 15.58 -1.42
CA LYS A 99 -6.17 16.64 -2.31
C LYS A 99 -6.68 17.86 -1.54
N ALA A 100 -7.41 17.65 -0.46
CA ALA A 100 -7.91 18.71 0.41
C ALA A 100 -6.76 19.48 1.10
N GLY A 101 -5.67 18.82 1.45
CA GLY A 101 -4.47 19.43 2.02
C GLY A 101 -3.57 20.14 1.00
N GLY A 102 -3.90 20.06 -0.30
CA GLY A 102 -3.11 20.64 -1.40
C GLY A 102 -1.85 19.86 -1.76
N GLY A 103 -1.75 18.61 -1.29
CA GLY A 103 -0.63 17.73 -1.57
C GLY A 103 -0.85 16.83 -2.80
N LYS A 104 0.17 16.04 -3.11
CA LYS A 104 0.13 15.08 -4.23
C LYS A 104 -0.70 13.87 -3.85
N SER A 105 -1.63 13.50 -4.72
CA SER A 105 -2.55 12.36 -4.54
C SER A 105 -2.29 11.32 -5.61
N VAL A 106 -1.59 10.24 -5.23
CA VAL A 106 -1.09 9.21 -6.15
C VAL A 106 -1.93 7.95 -6.05
N GLY A 107 -2.26 7.36 -7.20
CA GLY A 107 -2.92 6.07 -7.31
C GLY A 107 -2.05 5.06 -8.04
N LEU A 108 -1.64 4.00 -7.37
CA LEU A 108 -0.99 2.83 -7.98
C LEU A 108 -2.04 1.73 -8.12
N ASN A 109 -2.76 1.73 -9.25
CA ASN A 109 -3.88 0.82 -9.46
C ASN A 109 -3.41 -0.54 -9.94
N ILE A 110 -4.21 -1.56 -9.67
CA ILE A 110 -4.09 -2.88 -10.31
C ILE A 110 -5.26 -3.09 -11.25
N VAL A 111 -4.99 -3.49 -12.47
CA VAL A 111 -6.03 -3.84 -13.43
C VAL A 111 -6.62 -5.18 -13.03
N LEU A 112 -7.91 -5.19 -12.70
CA LEU A 112 -8.64 -6.38 -12.30
C LEU A 112 -9.69 -6.75 -13.36
N PRO A 113 -9.98 -8.05 -13.58
CA PRO A 113 -10.94 -8.50 -14.59
C PRO A 113 -12.38 -7.97 -14.40
N PHE A 114 -12.71 -7.57 -13.17
CA PHE A 114 -14.02 -7.04 -12.77
C PHE A 114 -13.97 -5.57 -12.43
N GLU A 115 -13.08 -4.87 -13.05
CA GLU A 115 -12.81 -3.45 -13.07
C GLU A 115 -13.24 -2.54 -11.90
N GLN A 116 -12.29 -1.80 -11.37
CA GLN A 116 -12.52 -0.61 -10.57
C GLN A 116 -11.88 0.59 -11.29
N SER A 117 -12.69 1.60 -11.61
CA SER A 117 -12.14 2.90 -11.96
C SER A 117 -11.43 3.50 -10.76
N SER A 118 -10.35 4.25 -11.01
CA SER A 118 -9.67 5.03 -9.96
C SER A 118 -10.67 5.96 -9.27
N ASN A 119 -10.49 6.17 -7.97
CA ASN A 119 -11.30 7.14 -7.26
C ASN A 119 -11.04 8.57 -7.78
N PRO A 120 -12.03 9.50 -7.68
CA PRO A 120 -11.95 10.82 -8.31
C PRO A 120 -10.96 11.79 -7.67
N PHE A 121 -10.33 11.39 -6.58
CA PHE A 121 -9.39 12.23 -5.84
C PHE A 121 -7.92 11.96 -6.18
N VAL A 122 -7.63 10.93 -6.98
CA VAL A 122 -6.30 10.71 -7.55
C VAL A 122 -6.00 11.81 -8.59
N ASP A 123 -4.79 12.35 -8.57
CA ASP A 123 -4.35 13.31 -9.59
C ASP A 123 -4.21 12.60 -10.94
N ASN A 124 -4.76 13.18 -12.00
CA ASN A 124 -4.83 12.53 -13.31
C ASN A 124 -3.45 12.13 -13.87
N ASP A 125 -2.44 12.94 -13.63
CA ASP A 125 -1.04 12.73 -14.04
C ASP A 125 -0.27 11.77 -13.12
N LYS A 126 -0.86 11.38 -11.97
CA LYS A 126 -0.28 10.49 -10.95
C LYS A 126 -1.07 9.20 -10.76
N ASN A 127 -1.88 8.87 -11.74
CA ASN A 127 -2.62 7.62 -11.81
C ASN A 127 -1.84 6.62 -12.67
N ILE A 128 -1.32 5.56 -12.04
CA ILE A 128 -0.47 4.55 -12.68
C ILE A 128 -1.16 3.21 -12.58
N ASN A 129 -1.33 2.52 -13.72
CA ASN A 129 -1.99 1.22 -13.78
C ASN A 129 -0.95 0.11 -13.95
N PHE A 130 -1.12 -0.98 -13.22
CA PHE A 130 -0.29 -2.17 -13.28
C PHE A 130 -1.13 -3.40 -13.56
N ASP A 131 -0.64 -4.30 -14.39
CA ASP A 131 -1.22 -5.63 -14.59
C ASP A 131 -0.60 -6.64 -13.61
N TYR A 132 0.63 -6.35 -13.10
CA TYR A 132 1.36 -7.27 -12.23
C TYR A 132 1.45 -6.74 -10.79
N PHE A 133 0.91 -7.52 -9.84
CA PHE A 133 0.95 -7.20 -8.42
C PHE A 133 2.37 -6.94 -7.90
N PHE A 134 3.33 -7.80 -8.24
CA PHE A 134 4.71 -7.69 -7.76
C PHE A 134 5.44 -6.45 -8.28
N VAL A 135 5.12 -5.99 -9.49
CA VAL A 135 5.64 -4.72 -10.00
C VAL A 135 5.12 -3.57 -9.16
N ARG A 136 3.79 -3.51 -8.98
CA ARG A 136 3.13 -2.49 -8.17
C ARG A 136 3.68 -2.46 -6.74
N LYS A 137 3.82 -3.61 -6.09
CA LYS A 137 4.36 -3.74 -4.73
C LYS A 137 5.79 -3.18 -4.64
N THR A 138 6.64 -3.48 -5.61
CA THR A 138 8.00 -2.93 -5.69
C THR A 138 7.99 -1.40 -5.78
N ILE A 139 7.07 -0.82 -6.54
CA ILE A 139 6.92 0.65 -6.64
C ILE A 139 6.46 1.25 -5.30
N PHE A 140 5.48 0.65 -4.63
CA PHE A 140 5.07 1.07 -3.29
C PHE A 140 6.25 1.09 -2.33
N LEU A 141 6.98 -0.01 -2.21
CA LEU A 141 8.12 -0.14 -1.31
C LEU A 141 9.23 0.87 -1.60
N LYS A 142 9.54 1.09 -2.89
CA LYS A 142 10.64 1.97 -3.29
C LYS A 142 10.38 3.43 -2.93
N TYR A 143 9.17 3.91 -3.16
CA TYR A 143 8.87 5.35 -3.11
C TYR A 143 8.10 5.79 -1.85
N SER A 144 7.81 4.87 -0.93
CA SER A 144 7.14 5.22 0.33
C SER A 144 8.14 5.61 1.40
N GLN A 145 7.88 6.75 2.01
CA GLN A 145 8.61 7.21 3.20
C GLN A 145 7.96 6.71 4.51
N GLY A 146 6.90 5.96 4.42
CA GLY A 146 6.21 5.33 5.53
C GLY A 146 4.99 4.58 5.05
N PHE A 147 4.59 3.56 5.80
CA PHE A 147 3.38 2.78 5.55
C PHE A 147 2.40 2.97 6.69
N ILE A 148 1.20 3.41 6.35
CA ILE A 148 0.08 3.51 7.28
C ILE A 148 -0.95 2.46 6.89
N ALA A 149 -1.15 1.48 7.78
CA ALA A 149 -2.12 0.41 7.61
C ALA A 149 -3.36 0.68 8.46
N MET A 150 -4.45 1.05 7.78
CA MET A 150 -5.79 1.15 8.34
C MET A 150 -6.44 -0.24 8.39
N PRO A 151 -7.54 -0.45 9.13
CA PRO A 151 -8.29 -1.70 9.09
C PRO A 151 -8.61 -2.14 7.65
N GLY A 152 -8.25 -3.39 7.30
CA GLY A 152 -8.35 -3.87 5.93
C GLY A 152 -8.44 -5.39 5.82
N GLY A 153 -8.45 -5.90 4.60
CA GLY A 153 -8.49 -7.33 4.31
C GLY A 153 -7.11 -7.91 3.98
N PHE A 154 -7.11 -9.04 3.28
CA PHE A 154 -5.89 -9.76 2.91
C PHE A 154 -4.91 -8.90 2.10
N GLY A 155 -5.38 -8.03 1.19
CA GLY A 155 -4.49 -7.15 0.44
C GLY A 155 -3.76 -6.14 1.34
N THR A 156 -4.40 -5.65 2.42
CA THR A 156 -3.74 -4.79 3.41
C THR A 156 -2.69 -5.56 4.22
N LEU A 157 -3.00 -6.79 4.62
CA LEU A 157 -2.06 -7.66 5.33
C LEU A 157 -0.88 -8.08 4.46
N ASP A 158 -1.13 -8.35 3.18
CA ASP A 158 -0.11 -8.71 2.20
C ASP A 158 0.95 -7.62 2.05
N GLU A 159 0.55 -6.36 1.89
CA GLU A 159 1.47 -5.22 1.84
C GLU A 159 2.17 -4.98 3.19
N LEU A 160 1.47 -5.16 4.30
CA LEU A 160 2.02 -4.98 5.64
C LEU A 160 3.13 -5.99 5.93
N PHE A 161 2.85 -7.28 5.76
CA PHE A 161 3.81 -8.34 6.10
C PHE A 161 4.99 -8.39 5.13
N GLU A 162 4.81 -8.06 3.86
CA GLU A 162 5.93 -7.90 2.93
C GLU A 162 6.86 -6.77 3.39
N SER A 163 6.29 -5.62 3.75
CA SER A 163 7.08 -4.47 4.22
C SER A 163 7.86 -4.79 5.49
N ILE A 164 7.21 -5.43 6.48
CA ILE A 164 7.85 -5.89 7.71
C ILE A 164 9.02 -6.84 7.39
N THR A 165 8.77 -7.84 6.53
CA THR A 165 9.77 -8.84 6.16
C THR A 165 10.98 -8.22 5.47
N LEU A 166 10.76 -7.28 4.56
CA LEU A 166 11.84 -6.63 3.81
C LEU A 166 12.69 -5.69 4.68
N ILE A 167 12.07 -5.01 5.64
CA ILE A 167 12.78 -4.20 6.64
C ILE A 167 13.55 -5.11 7.59
N GLN A 168 12.91 -6.14 8.16
CA GLN A 168 13.52 -7.12 9.06
C GLN A 168 14.78 -7.75 8.45
N THR A 169 14.70 -8.09 7.16
CA THR A 169 15.80 -8.74 6.43
C THR A 169 16.80 -7.75 5.82
N ASN A 170 16.68 -6.46 6.08
CA ASN A 170 17.50 -5.38 5.54
C ASN A 170 17.58 -5.37 3.99
N LYS A 171 16.50 -5.77 3.32
CA LYS A 171 16.39 -5.70 1.85
C LYS A 171 15.97 -4.33 1.35
N VAL A 172 15.32 -3.55 2.21
CA VAL A 172 14.97 -2.14 1.98
C VAL A 172 15.45 -1.28 3.14
N ALA A 173 15.57 0.02 2.92
CA ALA A 173 15.87 0.96 3.99
C ALA A 173 14.77 0.92 5.06
N HIS A 174 15.14 1.21 6.29
CA HIS A 174 14.18 1.33 7.38
C HIS A 174 13.29 2.54 7.18
N PHE A 175 11.98 2.37 7.25
CA PHE A 175 10.97 3.42 7.25
C PHE A 175 9.85 3.10 8.23
N PRO A 176 9.12 4.10 8.75
CA PRO A 176 8.07 3.86 9.74
C PRO A 176 6.90 3.07 9.17
N ILE A 177 6.43 2.06 9.92
CA ILE A 177 5.18 1.36 9.69
C ILE A 177 4.23 1.69 10.84
N VAL A 178 3.04 2.19 10.53
CA VAL A 178 2.04 2.63 11.50
C VAL A 178 0.73 1.88 11.29
N LEU A 179 0.31 1.14 12.28
CA LEU A 179 -0.98 0.44 12.34
C LEU A 179 -1.98 1.34 13.04
N VAL A 180 -3.03 1.76 12.36
CA VAL A 180 -4.04 2.66 12.90
C VAL A 180 -5.30 1.87 13.28
N GLY A 181 -5.78 2.09 14.52
CA GLY A 181 -6.94 1.41 15.08
C GLY A 181 -6.54 0.23 15.97
N LYS A 182 -6.08 0.51 17.20
CA LYS A 182 -5.62 -0.48 18.19
C LYS A 182 -6.59 -1.66 18.32
N LYS A 183 -7.88 -1.37 18.46
CA LYS A 183 -8.93 -2.40 18.62
C LYS A 183 -8.98 -3.40 17.45
N TYR A 184 -8.68 -2.94 16.23
CA TYR A 184 -8.67 -3.83 15.07
C TYR A 184 -7.42 -4.73 15.06
N TRP A 185 -6.25 -4.15 15.40
CA TRP A 185 -4.96 -4.81 15.29
C TRP A 185 -4.62 -5.68 16.51
N GLU A 186 -5.23 -5.44 17.69
CA GLU A 186 -4.86 -6.12 18.95
C GLU A 186 -4.91 -7.65 18.87
N GLY A 187 -5.90 -8.21 18.16
CA GLY A 187 -6.01 -9.66 17.99
C GLY A 187 -4.87 -10.26 17.16
N LEU A 188 -4.51 -9.62 16.05
CA LEU A 188 -3.40 -10.04 15.21
C LEU A 188 -2.07 -9.91 15.96
N ILE A 189 -1.84 -8.77 16.58
CA ILE A 189 -0.59 -8.52 17.32
C ILE A 189 -0.50 -9.39 18.57
N GLY A 190 -1.62 -9.68 19.22
CA GLY A 190 -1.71 -10.67 20.30
C GLY A 190 -1.26 -12.05 19.85
N TRP A 191 -1.73 -12.50 18.68
CA TRP A 191 -1.32 -13.77 18.09
C TRP A 191 0.18 -13.76 17.71
N VAL A 192 0.67 -12.68 17.08
CA VAL A 192 2.10 -12.52 16.75
C VAL A 192 2.97 -12.64 17.99
N LYS A 193 2.59 -11.95 19.10
CA LYS A 193 3.32 -12.01 20.37
C LYS A 193 3.26 -13.39 21.01
N GLN A 194 2.06 -13.94 21.15
CA GLN A 194 1.88 -15.19 21.86
C GLN A 194 2.45 -16.37 21.07
N THR A 195 2.05 -16.50 19.80
CA THR A 195 2.39 -17.68 19.00
C THR A 195 3.75 -17.54 18.32
N MET A 196 3.98 -16.46 17.53
CA MET A 196 5.22 -16.36 16.75
C MET A 196 6.45 -16.05 17.62
N LEU A 197 6.29 -15.22 18.67
CA LEU A 197 7.41 -14.84 19.51
C LEU A 197 7.63 -15.83 20.66
N LEU A 198 6.59 -16.06 21.51
CA LEU A 198 6.76 -16.77 22.78
C LEU A 198 6.69 -18.29 22.65
N GLU A 199 5.82 -18.82 21.78
CA GLU A 199 5.62 -20.27 21.63
C GLU A 199 6.58 -20.88 20.61
N GLU A 200 6.58 -20.33 19.37
CA GLU A 200 7.29 -20.91 18.23
C GLU A 200 8.67 -20.30 17.98
N HIS A 201 8.98 -19.17 18.60
CA HIS A 201 10.25 -18.44 18.44
C HIS A 201 10.62 -18.13 16.98
N ASN A 202 9.63 -17.86 16.14
CA ASN A 202 9.80 -17.54 14.71
C ASN A 202 10.27 -16.09 14.48
N ILE A 203 10.11 -15.23 15.48
CA ILE A 203 10.56 -13.84 15.49
C ILE A 203 11.24 -13.50 16.82
N SER A 204 11.92 -12.36 16.88
CA SER A 204 12.55 -11.81 18.08
C SER A 204 11.77 -10.63 18.66
N GLU A 205 12.06 -10.25 19.91
CA GLU A 205 11.45 -9.07 20.54
C GLU A 205 11.67 -7.80 19.72
N LYS A 206 12.83 -7.64 19.08
CA LYS A 206 13.17 -6.50 18.23
C LYS A 206 12.25 -6.38 17.01
N ASP A 207 11.70 -7.48 16.54
CA ASP A 207 10.80 -7.47 15.39
C ASP A 207 9.44 -6.82 15.70
N LEU A 208 9.10 -6.74 16.99
CA LEU A 208 7.90 -6.00 17.45
C LEU A 208 8.10 -4.47 17.43
N GLU A 209 9.34 -3.99 17.32
CA GLU A 209 9.67 -2.58 17.19
C GLU A 209 9.58 -2.08 15.74
N LEU A 210 9.34 -2.97 14.77
CA LEU A 210 9.23 -2.63 13.35
C LEU A 210 7.97 -1.86 12.98
N PHE A 211 6.98 -1.80 13.88
CA PHE A 211 5.72 -1.09 13.66
C PHE A 211 5.22 -0.41 14.94
N HIS A 212 4.45 0.63 14.74
CA HIS A 212 3.77 1.38 15.81
C HIS A 212 2.26 1.18 15.71
N ILE A 213 1.55 1.22 16.84
CA ILE A 213 0.08 1.07 16.86
C ILE A 213 -0.52 2.30 17.52
N VAL A 214 -1.39 3.00 16.78
CA VAL A 214 -1.99 4.27 17.22
C VAL A 214 -3.49 4.31 16.94
N ASP A 215 -4.19 5.27 17.52
CA ASP A 215 -5.61 5.52 17.26
C ASP A 215 -5.87 6.90 16.64
N GLU A 216 -4.94 7.84 16.82
CA GLU A 216 -5.13 9.24 16.45
C GLU A 216 -4.29 9.65 15.23
N ALA A 217 -4.81 10.60 14.45
CA ALA A 217 -4.13 11.11 13.27
C ALA A 217 -2.79 11.80 13.60
N ASP A 218 -2.76 12.57 14.67
CA ASP A 218 -1.56 13.29 15.09
C ASP A 218 -0.44 12.33 15.50
N GLU A 219 -0.76 11.23 16.18
CA GLU A 219 0.21 10.19 16.53
C GLU A 219 0.83 9.56 15.27
N ALA A 220 -0.03 9.21 14.28
CA ALA A 220 0.42 8.60 13.04
C ALA A 220 1.36 9.52 12.25
N VAL A 221 1.03 10.81 12.15
CA VAL A 221 1.83 11.81 11.45
C VAL A 221 3.13 12.09 12.20
N ALA A 222 3.08 12.23 13.53
CA ALA A 222 4.25 12.47 14.37
C ALA A 222 5.32 11.38 14.19
N ILE A 223 4.94 10.10 14.17
CA ILE A 223 5.88 8.99 13.96
C ILE A 223 6.65 9.15 12.64
N ILE A 224 5.97 9.52 11.56
CA ILE A 224 6.59 9.74 10.25
C ILE A 224 7.55 10.95 10.29
N THR A 225 7.07 12.08 10.79
CA THR A 225 7.84 13.33 10.81
C THR A 225 9.04 13.28 11.76
N GLU A 226 8.90 12.67 12.93
CA GLU A 226 9.99 12.46 13.88
C GLU A 226 11.07 11.54 13.32
N PHE A 227 10.70 10.48 12.61
CA PHE A 227 11.66 9.63 11.94
C PHE A 227 12.51 10.44 10.95
N TYR A 228 11.90 11.21 10.05
CA TYR A 228 12.62 11.98 9.05
C TYR A 228 13.23 13.29 9.55
N SER A 229 12.99 13.69 10.79
CA SER A 229 13.81 14.70 11.45
C SER A 229 15.27 14.24 11.68
N LYS A 230 15.49 12.91 11.69
CA LYS A 230 16.78 12.27 11.96
C LYS A 230 17.40 11.60 10.72
N TYR A 231 16.60 11.28 9.71
CA TYR A 231 17.02 10.54 8.52
C TYR A 231 16.70 11.28 7.23
N LEU A 232 17.49 11.05 6.19
CA LEU A 232 17.30 11.68 4.90
C LEU A 232 16.10 11.07 4.13
N LEU A 233 15.31 11.93 3.51
CA LEU A 233 14.26 11.54 2.57
C LEU A 233 14.91 11.06 1.26
N LYS A 234 14.74 9.79 0.93
CA LYS A 234 15.24 9.17 -0.32
C LYS A 234 14.42 7.91 -0.65
N PRO A 235 14.44 7.44 -1.91
CA PRO A 235 13.90 6.12 -2.24
C PRO A 235 14.57 5.02 -1.41
N ASN A 236 13.83 3.96 -1.07
CA ASN A 236 14.28 2.93 -0.13
C ASN A 236 15.34 1.98 -0.70
N PHE A 237 15.50 1.93 -2.02
CA PHE A 237 16.54 1.18 -2.76
C PHE A 237 16.72 1.72 -4.17
#